data_28f19ce0ad0970e8989f4dd73d9393e7
#
_entry.id   28f19ce0ad0970e8989f4dd73d9393e7
#
_cell.length_a   1.000
_cell.length_b   1.000
_cell.length_c   1.000
_cell.angle_alpha   90.00
_cell.angle_beta   90.00
_cell.angle_gamma   90.00
#
_symmetry.space_group_name_H-M   'P 1'
#
loop_
_entity.id
_entity.type
_entity.pdbx_description
1 polymer ?
#
loop_
_entity_poly.entity_id
_entity_poly.type
_entity_poly.pdbx_seq_one_letter_code
_entity_poly.pdbx_strand_id
1 'polypeptide(L)'
;MDKRIDYKLVLDTQTCPIEKSDKVSPFNMLTYDIGWLITDKQGRIYKTRSFVIYEIFIGEAEKMKSAYYADKVPKYWDDIRSGKRQLVRFATARRILLEDMREYNVNKIFAHNMFFDCNTLNKTARWITKKHYYFFPFDIELCDTLAMARDVIIPKATYKKFCIDNNYLDKRGKPRATAEILYRFISGDLDFAECHTGLEDTLIEKEIMAYCYKQHKKMRRILYKNNKKFIYEKA
;
A
#
# COMPACT_ATOMS: atom_id res chain seq x y z
N MET A 1 -13.80 5.80 -20.37
CA MET A 1 -12.51 5.10 -20.18
C MET A 1 -12.14 4.28 -21.43
N ASP A 2 -10.85 4.23 -21.76
CA ASP A 2 -10.38 3.42 -22.89
C ASP A 2 -10.37 1.93 -22.49
N LYS A 3 -11.25 1.14 -23.08
CA LYS A 3 -11.39 -0.31 -22.78
C LYS A 3 -10.19 -1.17 -23.17
N ARG A 4 -9.23 -0.62 -23.94
CA ARG A 4 -8.01 -1.31 -24.35
C ARG A 4 -6.93 -1.27 -23.26
N ILE A 5 -7.08 -0.40 -22.25
CA ILE A 5 -6.13 -0.23 -21.14
C ILE A 5 -6.53 -1.17 -20.01
N ASP A 6 -5.58 -2.00 -19.56
CA ASP A 6 -5.71 -2.84 -18.36
C ASP A 6 -5.32 -1.99 -17.14
N TYR A 7 -6.31 -1.28 -16.58
CA TYR A 7 -6.13 -0.43 -15.41
C TYR A 7 -5.88 -1.25 -14.15
N LYS A 8 -5.05 -0.70 -13.27
CA LYS A 8 -4.67 -1.28 -11.98
C LYS A 8 -4.83 -0.23 -10.90
N LEU A 9 -5.07 -0.66 -9.69
CA LEU A 9 -5.04 0.20 -8.51
C LEU A 9 -3.80 -0.14 -7.69
N VAL A 10 -3.01 0.86 -7.31
CA VAL A 10 -1.93 0.74 -6.33
C VAL A 10 -2.37 1.46 -5.07
N LEU A 11 -2.23 0.81 -3.91
CA LEU A 11 -2.72 1.31 -2.63
C LEU A 11 -1.63 1.13 -1.56
N ASP A 12 -1.51 2.12 -0.67
CA ASP A 12 -0.72 2.02 0.56
C ASP A 12 -1.52 2.53 1.76
N THR A 13 -1.17 2.04 2.96
CA THR A 13 -1.81 2.43 4.22
C THR A 13 -0.79 2.79 5.28
N GLN A 14 -1.08 3.89 6.02
CA GLN A 14 -0.35 4.20 7.25
C GLN A 14 -1.18 3.82 8.47
N THR A 15 -0.51 3.31 9.51
CA THR A 15 -1.18 2.64 10.61
C THR A 15 -0.71 3.10 11.99
N CYS A 16 -1.60 2.98 12.99
CA CYS A 16 -1.27 3.07 14.40
C CYS A 16 -1.55 1.75 15.12
N PRO A 17 -0.80 1.39 16.18
CA PRO A 17 -1.03 0.17 16.93
C PRO A 17 -2.29 0.28 17.80
N ILE A 18 -3.01 -0.83 17.95
CA ILE A 18 -4.10 -0.95 18.91
C ILE A 18 -3.55 -0.93 20.33
N GLU A 19 -2.47 -1.68 20.54
CA GLU A 19 -1.74 -1.78 21.79
C GLU A 19 -0.24 -1.67 21.51
N LYS A 20 0.53 -1.06 22.43
CA LYS A 20 1.97 -1.00 22.34
C LYS A 20 2.54 -2.41 22.30
N SER A 21 3.30 -2.72 21.27
CA SER A 21 3.95 -4.01 21.10
C SER A 21 5.24 -3.80 20.31
N ASP A 22 6.30 -4.51 20.72
CA ASP A 22 7.56 -4.54 19.98
C ASP A 22 7.46 -5.27 18.64
N LYS A 23 6.37 -6.01 18.42
CA LYS A 23 6.11 -6.74 17.18
C LYS A 23 5.05 -6.03 16.36
N VAL A 24 5.46 -5.52 15.21
CA VAL A 24 4.54 -5.01 14.19
C VAL A 24 3.77 -6.18 13.59
N SER A 25 2.45 -6.16 13.73
CA SER A 25 1.56 -7.18 13.17
C SER A 25 0.33 -6.51 12.57
N PRO A 26 -0.08 -6.84 11.34
CA PRO A 26 -1.26 -6.26 10.72
C PRO A 26 -2.55 -6.54 11.49
N PHE A 27 -2.55 -7.53 12.38
CA PHE A 27 -3.68 -7.88 13.23
C PHE A 27 -3.79 -7.01 14.49
N ASN A 28 -2.74 -6.22 14.80
CA ASN A 28 -2.69 -5.27 15.91
C ASN A 28 -2.55 -3.81 15.45
N MET A 29 -2.93 -3.52 14.21
CA MET A 29 -2.82 -2.20 13.61
C MET A 29 -4.17 -1.71 13.11
N LEU A 30 -4.37 -0.38 13.18
CA LEU A 30 -5.51 0.34 12.61
C LEU A 30 -5.02 1.33 11.57
N THR A 31 -5.66 1.35 10.43
CA THR A 31 -5.32 2.24 9.31
C THR A 31 -5.91 3.63 9.56
N TYR A 32 -5.05 4.67 9.59
CA TYR A 32 -5.47 6.06 9.70
C TYR A 32 -5.29 6.87 8.42
N ASP A 33 -4.42 6.43 7.50
CA ASP A 33 -4.24 7.05 6.18
C ASP A 33 -4.33 5.98 5.09
N ILE A 34 -5.07 6.28 4.03
CA ILE A 34 -5.21 5.42 2.85
C ILE A 34 -4.94 6.27 1.62
N GLY A 35 -3.91 5.90 0.86
CA GLY A 35 -3.64 6.45 -0.44
C GLY A 35 -3.87 5.42 -1.54
N TRP A 36 -4.37 5.84 -2.70
CA TRP A 36 -4.34 5.01 -3.89
C TRP A 36 -4.28 5.81 -5.17
N LEU A 37 -3.82 5.14 -6.20
CA LEU A 37 -3.84 5.67 -7.55
C LEU A 37 -4.33 4.61 -8.54
N ILE A 38 -4.94 5.08 -9.63
CA ILE A 38 -5.25 4.27 -10.80
C ILE A 38 -4.14 4.46 -11.83
N THR A 39 -3.60 3.36 -12.31
CA THR A 39 -2.47 3.34 -13.23
C THR A 39 -2.61 2.22 -14.27
N ASP A 40 -1.73 2.19 -15.26
CA ASP A 40 -1.52 1.05 -16.15
C ASP A 40 -0.20 0.32 -15.83
N LYS A 41 0.12 -0.72 -16.59
CA LYS A 41 1.37 -1.47 -16.43
C LYS A 41 2.63 -0.67 -16.79
N GLN A 42 2.49 0.47 -17.46
CA GLN A 42 3.58 1.40 -17.77
C GLN A 42 3.80 2.44 -16.67
N GLY A 43 2.92 2.51 -15.68
CA GLY A 43 3.01 3.46 -14.58
C GLY A 43 2.37 4.83 -14.88
N ARG A 44 1.59 4.98 -15.95
CA ARG A 44 0.84 6.21 -16.20
C ARG A 44 -0.29 6.35 -15.18
N ILE A 45 -0.41 7.53 -14.58
CA ILE A 45 -1.41 7.82 -13.55
C ILE A 45 -2.66 8.41 -14.22
N TYR A 46 -3.82 7.88 -13.87
CA TYR A 46 -5.12 8.32 -14.37
C TYR A 46 -5.97 8.97 -13.28
N LYS A 47 -5.77 8.59 -12.02
CA LYS A 47 -6.49 9.11 -10.87
C LYS A 47 -5.67 8.91 -9.59
N THR A 48 -5.82 9.82 -8.63
CA THR A 48 -5.19 9.72 -7.30
C THR A 48 -6.21 10.02 -6.22
N ARG A 49 -6.02 9.42 -5.04
CA ARG A 49 -6.80 9.66 -3.83
C ARG A 49 -5.92 9.64 -2.60
N SER A 50 -6.21 10.52 -1.66
CA SER A 50 -5.54 10.57 -0.36
C SER A 50 -6.56 10.89 0.72
N PHE A 51 -6.77 9.93 1.64
CA PHE A 51 -7.78 10.01 2.68
C PHE A 51 -7.18 9.76 4.05
N VAL A 52 -7.56 10.60 5.00
CA VAL A 52 -7.34 10.37 6.44
C VAL A 52 -8.64 9.85 7.04
N ILE A 53 -8.56 8.78 7.81
CA ILE A 53 -9.72 8.06 8.35
C ILE A 53 -10.15 8.67 9.69
N TYR A 54 -11.29 9.33 9.68
CA TYR A 54 -11.82 10.08 10.82
C TYR A 54 -11.92 9.21 12.09
N GLU A 55 -12.48 8.01 11.99
CA GLU A 55 -12.71 7.13 13.13
C GLU A 55 -11.42 6.74 13.85
N ILE A 56 -10.30 6.71 13.14
CA ILE A 56 -9.00 6.35 13.71
C ILE A 56 -8.20 7.60 14.06
N PHE A 57 -8.04 8.53 13.10
CA PHE A 57 -7.20 9.72 13.28
C PHE A 57 -7.71 10.65 14.40
N ILE A 58 -9.04 10.81 14.49
CA ILE A 58 -9.71 11.61 15.53
C ILE A 58 -10.22 10.73 16.66
N GLY A 59 -10.98 9.66 16.31
CA GLY A 59 -11.66 8.83 17.30
C GLY A 59 -10.71 8.01 18.18
N GLU A 60 -9.49 7.70 17.68
CA GLU A 60 -8.46 6.95 18.41
C GLU A 60 -7.20 7.80 18.63
N ALA A 61 -7.36 9.10 18.93
CA ALA A 61 -6.27 10.07 19.05
C ALA A 61 -5.15 9.62 20.02
N GLU A 62 -5.49 8.92 21.10
CA GLU A 62 -4.48 8.38 22.04
C GLU A 62 -3.62 7.30 21.38
N LYS A 63 -4.20 6.46 20.51
CA LYS A 63 -3.43 5.45 19.75
C LYS A 63 -2.54 6.10 18.69
N MET A 64 -2.97 7.23 18.12
CA MET A 64 -2.17 7.99 17.16
C MET A 64 -0.83 8.48 17.76
N LYS A 65 -0.75 8.74 19.06
CA LYS A 65 0.50 9.09 19.76
C LYS A 65 1.54 7.96 19.71
N SER A 66 1.11 6.73 19.50
CA SER A 66 1.95 5.53 19.39
C SER A 66 2.13 5.06 17.94
N ALA A 67 1.61 5.80 16.94
CA ALA A 67 1.85 5.50 15.54
C ALA A 67 3.35 5.56 15.24
N TYR A 68 3.82 4.72 14.33
CA TYR A 68 5.24 4.70 13.96
C TYR A 68 5.72 6.06 13.44
N TYR A 69 4.85 6.78 12.74
CA TYR A 69 5.08 8.12 12.21
C TYR A 69 4.22 9.19 12.93
N ALA A 70 4.11 9.11 14.25
CA ALA A 70 3.35 10.08 15.06
C ALA A 70 3.89 11.52 14.92
N ASP A 71 5.17 11.69 14.63
CA ASP A 71 5.81 12.98 14.35
C ASP A 71 5.22 13.68 13.12
N LYS A 72 4.56 12.95 12.22
CA LYS A 72 3.93 13.48 11.00
C LYS A 72 2.49 13.97 11.21
N VAL A 73 1.90 13.75 12.37
CA VAL A 73 0.53 14.20 12.67
C VAL A 73 0.30 15.70 12.38
N PRO A 74 1.23 16.63 12.73
CA PRO A 74 1.08 18.04 12.37
C PRO A 74 0.96 18.25 10.85
N LYS A 75 1.77 17.56 10.05
CA LYS A 75 1.71 17.63 8.59
C LYS A 75 0.36 17.13 8.05
N TYR A 76 -0.22 16.09 8.63
CA TYR A 76 -1.56 15.63 8.24
C TYR A 76 -2.62 16.70 8.46
N TRP A 77 -2.53 17.45 9.56
CA TRP A 77 -3.44 18.57 9.81
C TRP A 77 -3.29 19.69 8.78
N ASP A 78 -2.07 20.03 8.37
CA ASP A 78 -1.81 21.03 7.35
C ASP A 78 -2.30 20.55 5.97
N ASP A 79 -2.08 19.29 5.62
CA ASP A 79 -2.56 18.68 4.39
C ASP A 79 -4.11 18.62 4.34
N ILE A 80 -4.78 18.40 5.49
CA ILE A 80 -6.24 18.44 5.59
C ILE A 80 -6.76 19.87 5.42
N ARG A 81 -6.17 20.86 6.10
CA ARG A 81 -6.59 22.27 6.00
C ARG A 81 -6.39 22.83 4.59
N SER A 82 -5.33 22.43 3.92
CA SER A 82 -5.04 22.86 2.53
C SER A 82 -5.84 22.10 1.47
N GLY A 83 -6.60 21.07 1.86
CA GLY A 83 -7.35 20.21 0.93
C GLY A 83 -6.51 19.19 0.17
N LYS A 84 -5.21 19.09 0.48
CA LYS A 84 -4.32 18.07 -0.12
C LYS A 84 -4.75 16.65 0.28
N ARG A 85 -5.29 16.47 1.50
CA ARG A 85 -5.89 15.24 2.00
C ARG A 85 -7.31 15.48 2.46
N GLN A 86 -8.15 14.48 2.30
CA GLN A 86 -9.54 14.56 2.74
C GLN A 86 -9.71 13.73 4.02
N LEU A 87 -10.22 14.37 5.08
CA LEU A 87 -10.65 13.68 6.30
C LEU A 87 -12.05 13.11 6.06
N VAL A 88 -12.15 11.79 5.99
CA VAL A 88 -13.40 11.10 5.64
C VAL A 88 -13.66 9.92 6.60
N ARG A 89 -14.90 9.43 6.62
CA ARG A 89 -15.23 8.19 7.30
C ARG A 89 -14.68 6.99 6.52
N PHE A 90 -14.31 5.94 7.21
CA PHE A 90 -13.78 4.70 6.61
C PHE A 90 -14.73 4.11 5.56
N ALA A 91 -16.04 4.10 5.85
CA ALA A 91 -17.04 3.65 4.90
C ALA A 91 -17.09 4.50 3.62
N THR A 92 -16.85 5.82 3.74
CA THR A 92 -16.78 6.75 2.60
C THR A 92 -15.54 6.46 1.75
N ALA A 93 -14.36 6.29 2.36
CA ALA A 93 -13.15 5.93 1.63
C ALA A 93 -13.35 4.63 0.84
N ARG A 94 -13.92 3.60 1.49
CA ARG A 94 -14.24 2.33 0.81
C ARG A 94 -15.23 2.50 -0.35
N ARG A 95 -16.29 3.29 -0.18
CA ARG A 95 -17.27 3.55 -1.24
C ARG A 95 -16.60 4.20 -2.45
N ILE A 96 -15.76 5.21 -2.23
CA ILE A 96 -15.03 5.89 -3.30
C ILE A 96 -14.05 4.95 -4.00
N LEU A 97 -13.35 4.07 -3.25
CA LEU A 97 -12.49 3.05 -3.84
C LEU A 97 -13.28 2.13 -4.78
N LEU A 98 -14.45 1.66 -4.36
CA LEU A 98 -15.30 0.82 -5.20
C LEU A 98 -15.85 1.55 -6.43
N GLU A 99 -16.14 2.85 -6.31
CA GLU A 99 -16.55 3.69 -7.43
C GLU A 99 -15.41 3.86 -8.44
N ASP A 100 -14.19 4.19 -7.97
CA ASP A 100 -13.01 4.29 -8.81
C ASP A 100 -12.69 2.95 -9.50
N MET A 101 -12.80 1.81 -8.80
CA MET A 101 -12.60 0.50 -9.38
C MET A 101 -13.61 0.19 -10.49
N ARG A 102 -14.90 0.53 -10.31
CA ARG A 102 -15.92 0.34 -11.34
C ARG A 102 -15.70 1.26 -12.53
N GLU A 103 -15.41 2.53 -12.29
CA GLU A 103 -15.16 3.52 -13.33
C GLU A 103 -14.04 3.07 -14.28
N TYR A 104 -12.95 2.52 -13.72
CA TYR A 104 -11.77 2.08 -14.49
C TYR A 104 -11.77 0.58 -14.79
N ASN A 105 -12.82 -0.15 -14.43
CA ASN A 105 -12.89 -1.60 -14.59
C ASN A 105 -11.67 -2.33 -13.98
N VAL A 106 -11.25 -1.90 -12.78
CA VAL A 106 -10.10 -2.46 -12.08
C VAL A 106 -10.47 -3.78 -11.43
N ASN A 107 -9.69 -4.82 -11.72
CA ASN A 107 -9.81 -6.14 -11.08
C ASN A 107 -8.52 -6.58 -10.37
N LYS A 108 -7.50 -5.71 -10.33
CA LYS A 108 -6.21 -5.97 -9.67
C LYS A 108 -5.81 -4.80 -8.79
N ILE A 109 -5.55 -5.08 -7.52
CA ILE A 109 -5.05 -4.11 -6.53
C ILE A 109 -3.64 -4.53 -6.14
N PHE A 110 -2.72 -3.58 -6.12
CA PHE A 110 -1.32 -3.77 -5.78
C PHE A 110 -0.97 -2.99 -4.51
N ALA A 111 -0.12 -3.56 -3.67
CA ALA A 111 0.55 -2.89 -2.56
C ALA A 111 1.94 -3.50 -2.36
N HIS A 112 2.84 -2.81 -1.67
CA HIS A 112 4.14 -3.36 -1.30
C HIS A 112 4.03 -4.11 0.04
N ASN A 113 4.00 -5.44 0.00
CA ASN A 113 3.58 -6.31 1.09
C ASN A 113 2.06 -6.27 1.32
N MET A 114 1.30 -6.53 0.26
CA MET A 114 -0.17 -6.56 0.24
C MET A 114 -0.81 -7.32 1.42
N PHE A 115 -0.12 -8.31 1.98
CA PHE A 115 -0.60 -9.03 3.17
C PHE A 115 -0.83 -8.07 4.35
N PHE A 116 0.08 -7.09 4.53
CA PHE A 116 -0.04 -6.12 5.61
C PHE A 116 -1.26 -5.22 5.40
N ASP A 117 -1.37 -4.57 4.23
CA ASP A 117 -2.45 -3.63 3.93
C ASP A 117 -3.83 -4.28 3.95
N CYS A 118 -3.96 -5.45 3.35
CA CYS A 118 -5.21 -6.20 3.35
C CYS A 118 -5.68 -6.51 4.77
N ASN A 119 -4.79 -6.96 5.64
CA ASN A 119 -5.17 -7.35 7.00
C ASN A 119 -5.40 -6.15 7.92
N THR A 120 -4.64 -5.06 7.79
CA THR A 120 -4.87 -3.84 8.56
C THR A 120 -6.18 -3.17 8.18
N LEU A 121 -6.53 -3.11 6.90
CA LEU A 121 -7.82 -2.61 6.42
C LEU A 121 -8.99 -3.45 6.93
N ASN A 122 -8.87 -4.78 6.88
CA ASN A 122 -9.87 -5.68 7.43
C ASN A 122 -9.99 -5.55 8.96
N LYS A 123 -8.86 -5.39 9.66
CA LYS A 123 -8.85 -5.16 11.12
C LYS A 123 -9.53 -3.85 11.47
N THR A 124 -9.24 -2.77 10.72
CA THR A 124 -9.88 -1.47 10.89
C THR A 124 -11.38 -1.54 10.65
N ALA A 125 -11.82 -2.23 9.59
CA ALA A 125 -13.23 -2.45 9.32
C ALA A 125 -13.95 -3.12 10.50
N ARG A 126 -13.35 -4.18 11.06
CA ARG A 126 -13.89 -4.89 12.22
C ARG A 126 -13.86 -4.04 13.49
N TRP A 127 -12.82 -3.24 13.68
CA TRP A 127 -12.69 -2.32 14.81
C TRP A 127 -13.84 -1.31 14.83
N ILE A 128 -14.11 -0.69 13.69
CA ILE A 128 -15.14 0.34 13.53
C ILE A 128 -16.56 -0.26 13.60
N THR A 129 -16.80 -1.35 12.84
CA THR A 129 -18.16 -1.89 12.67
C THR A 129 -18.55 -2.91 13.74
N LYS A 130 -17.58 -3.45 14.48
CA LYS A 130 -17.75 -4.59 15.42
C LYS A 130 -18.29 -5.86 14.74
N LYS A 131 -18.20 -5.95 13.41
CA LYS A 131 -18.67 -7.08 12.60
C LYS A 131 -17.54 -7.66 11.76
N HIS A 132 -17.68 -8.90 11.34
CA HIS A 132 -16.81 -9.47 10.30
C HIS A 132 -17.07 -8.76 8.97
N TYR A 133 -16.11 -7.96 8.55
CA TYR A 133 -16.21 -7.14 7.34
C TYR A 133 -14.90 -7.17 6.58
N TYR A 134 -14.99 -7.29 5.26
CA TYR A 134 -13.83 -7.24 4.37
C TYR A 134 -13.82 -5.93 3.60
N PHE A 135 -12.66 -5.29 3.58
CA PHE A 135 -12.49 -3.99 2.91
C PHE A 135 -12.61 -4.12 1.39
N PHE A 136 -11.86 -5.06 0.83
CA PHE A 136 -11.87 -5.28 -0.61
C PHE A 136 -13.10 -6.10 -1.05
N PRO A 137 -13.63 -5.84 -2.28
CA PRO A 137 -14.71 -6.63 -2.84
C PRO A 137 -14.23 -8.03 -3.22
N PHE A 138 -15.19 -8.91 -3.51
CA PHE A 138 -14.90 -10.21 -4.12
C PHE A 138 -14.51 -10.06 -5.58
N ASP A 139 -14.02 -11.13 -6.18
CA ASP A 139 -13.70 -11.23 -7.61
C ASP A 139 -12.57 -10.28 -8.07
N ILE A 140 -11.68 -9.87 -7.15
CA ILE A 140 -10.47 -9.12 -7.46
C ILE A 140 -9.21 -9.93 -7.14
N GLU A 141 -8.11 -9.59 -7.78
CA GLU A 141 -6.79 -10.11 -7.48
C GLU A 141 -6.04 -9.11 -6.58
N LEU A 142 -5.62 -9.55 -5.40
CA LEU A 142 -4.70 -8.80 -4.54
C LEU A 142 -3.28 -9.18 -4.90
N CYS A 143 -2.49 -8.22 -5.34
CA CYS A 143 -1.17 -8.40 -5.90
C CYS A 143 -0.11 -7.75 -5.00
N ASP A 144 1.08 -8.36 -4.96
CA ASP A 144 2.17 -7.92 -4.09
C ASP A 144 3.39 -7.50 -4.90
N THR A 145 3.71 -6.19 -4.88
CA THR A 145 4.90 -5.64 -5.57
C THR A 145 6.20 -6.11 -4.94
N LEU A 146 6.22 -6.45 -3.64
CA LEU A 146 7.37 -7.06 -2.98
C LEU A 146 7.66 -8.47 -3.54
N ALA A 147 6.61 -9.27 -3.79
CA ALA A 147 6.78 -10.58 -4.41
C ALA A 147 7.29 -10.45 -5.86
N MET A 148 6.79 -9.47 -6.61
CA MET A 148 7.30 -9.15 -7.95
C MET A 148 8.78 -8.74 -7.91
N ALA A 149 9.17 -7.87 -6.99
CA ALA A 149 10.54 -7.42 -6.83
C ALA A 149 11.49 -8.57 -6.43
N ARG A 150 11.03 -9.49 -5.58
CA ARG A 150 11.79 -10.69 -5.19
C ARG A 150 12.13 -11.60 -6.38
N ASP A 151 11.24 -11.65 -7.36
CA ASP A 151 11.45 -12.49 -8.55
C ASP A 151 12.22 -11.75 -9.67
N VAL A 152 12.10 -10.42 -9.74
CA VAL A 152 12.58 -9.64 -10.90
C VAL A 152 13.78 -8.75 -10.59
N ILE A 153 13.81 -8.09 -9.42
CA ILE A 153 14.83 -7.08 -9.07
C ILE A 153 15.92 -7.69 -8.21
N ILE A 154 15.56 -8.30 -7.10
CA ILE A 154 16.52 -8.80 -6.09
C ILE A 154 17.52 -9.83 -6.67
N PRO A 155 17.16 -10.73 -7.61
CA PRO A 155 18.10 -11.67 -8.19
C PRO A 155 19.15 -11.04 -9.12
N LYS A 156 18.96 -9.78 -9.57
CA LYS A 156 19.89 -9.11 -10.48
C LYS A 156 21.25 -8.87 -9.80
N ALA A 157 22.33 -9.20 -10.48
CA ALA A 157 23.69 -8.92 -10.00
C ALA A 157 23.91 -7.42 -9.77
N THR A 158 23.32 -6.55 -10.62
CA THR A 158 23.36 -5.11 -10.47
C THR A 158 22.68 -4.61 -9.21
N TYR A 159 21.53 -5.21 -8.81
CA TYR A 159 20.85 -4.86 -7.56
C TYR A 159 21.65 -5.32 -6.33
N LYS A 160 22.23 -6.52 -6.39
CA LYS A 160 23.08 -7.02 -5.31
C LYS A 160 24.30 -6.13 -5.10
N LYS A 161 24.98 -5.76 -6.20
CA LYS A 161 26.09 -4.82 -6.14
C LYS A 161 25.67 -3.46 -5.56
N PHE A 162 24.55 -2.89 -6.05
CA PHE A 162 23.97 -1.65 -5.53
C PHE A 162 23.75 -1.70 -4.01
N CYS A 163 23.18 -2.81 -3.49
CA CYS A 163 22.95 -2.97 -2.06
C CYS A 163 24.26 -3.09 -1.26
N ILE A 164 25.28 -3.71 -1.82
CA ILE A 164 26.61 -3.81 -1.18
C ILE A 164 27.27 -2.43 -1.13
N ASP A 165 27.33 -1.75 -2.26
CA ASP A 165 28.00 -0.44 -2.41
C ASP A 165 27.39 0.64 -1.49
N ASN A 166 26.08 0.52 -1.17
CA ASN A 166 25.33 1.51 -0.37
C ASN A 166 24.93 1.01 1.03
N ASN A 167 25.47 -0.11 1.51
CA ASN A 167 25.16 -0.69 2.84
C ASN A 167 23.66 -1.04 3.04
N TYR A 168 22.96 -1.46 1.98
CA TYR A 168 21.55 -1.88 2.04
C TYR A 168 21.38 -3.39 2.21
N LEU A 169 22.18 -3.99 3.10
CA LEU A 169 22.07 -5.40 3.47
C LEU A 169 21.32 -5.56 4.80
N ASP A 170 20.61 -6.67 4.95
CA ASP A 170 20.02 -7.05 6.22
C ASP A 170 21.08 -7.66 7.17
N LYS A 171 20.68 -8.00 8.40
CA LYS A 171 21.55 -8.61 9.42
C LYS A 171 22.14 -9.97 8.97
N ARG A 172 21.62 -10.59 7.91
CA ARG A 172 22.06 -11.84 7.33
C ARG A 172 22.90 -11.65 6.06
N GLY A 173 23.25 -10.42 5.73
CA GLY A 173 24.00 -10.08 4.52
C GLY A 173 23.19 -10.16 3.22
N LYS A 174 21.85 -10.19 3.28
CA LYS A 174 20.99 -10.23 2.11
C LYS A 174 20.53 -8.83 1.70
N PRO A 175 20.40 -8.54 0.38
CA PRO A 175 19.82 -7.31 -0.11
C PRO A 175 18.44 -7.03 0.50
N ARG A 176 18.27 -5.84 1.07
CA ARG A 176 16.97 -5.39 1.57
C ARG A 176 16.02 -5.10 0.40
N ALA A 177 14.72 -5.15 0.66
CA ALA A 177 13.68 -5.02 -0.35
C ALA A 177 12.54 -4.09 0.12
N THR A 178 12.89 -3.03 0.87
CA THR A 178 11.92 -1.97 1.17
C THR A 178 11.58 -1.18 -0.09
N ALA A 179 10.41 -0.59 -0.16
CA ALA A 179 9.98 0.20 -1.32
C ALA A 179 10.98 1.31 -1.65
N GLU A 180 11.47 2.02 -0.62
CA GLU A 180 12.48 3.08 -0.75
C GLU A 180 13.77 2.59 -1.42
N ILE A 181 14.37 1.48 -0.96
CA ILE A 181 15.63 0.97 -1.51
C ILE A 181 15.43 0.48 -2.96
N LEU A 182 14.31 -0.17 -3.23
CA LEU A 182 13.96 -0.59 -4.59
C LEU A 182 13.79 0.62 -5.51
N TYR A 183 13.13 1.68 -5.03
CA TYR A 183 12.94 2.89 -5.80
C TYR A 183 14.25 3.64 -6.05
N ARG A 184 15.14 3.77 -5.06
CA ARG A 184 16.51 4.32 -5.23
C ARG A 184 17.27 3.60 -6.34
N PHE A 185 17.16 2.27 -6.38
CA PHE A 185 17.79 1.48 -7.46
C PHE A 185 17.16 1.72 -8.83
N ILE A 186 15.83 1.88 -8.90
CA ILE A 186 15.10 2.05 -10.16
C ILE A 186 15.32 3.46 -10.74
N SER A 187 15.27 4.48 -9.89
CA SER A 187 15.40 5.89 -10.25
C SER A 187 16.86 6.33 -10.43
N GLY A 188 17.79 5.68 -9.72
CA GLY A 188 19.17 6.14 -9.58
C GLY A 188 19.35 7.27 -8.58
N ASP A 189 18.28 7.71 -7.90
CA ASP A 189 18.28 8.76 -6.88
C ASP A 189 18.60 8.16 -5.50
N LEU A 190 19.86 8.27 -5.08
CA LEU A 190 20.32 7.76 -3.78
C LEU A 190 19.85 8.61 -2.60
N ASP A 191 19.54 9.87 -2.82
CA ASP A 191 19.12 10.82 -1.79
C ASP A 191 17.60 10.76 -1.54
N PHE A 192 16.87 10.03 -2.39
CA PHE A 192 15.43 9.86 -2.21
C PHE A 192 15.12 9.33 -0.81
N ALA A 193 14.18 9.96 -0.13
CA ALA A 193 13.61 9.50 1.14
C ALA A 193 12.10 9.30 1.00
N GLU A 194 11.61 8.16 1.46
CA GLU A 194 10.19 7.83 1.47
C GLU A 194 9.43 8.79 2.38
N CYS A 195 8.30 9.31 1.89
CA CYS A 195 7.49 10.26 2.65
C CYS A 195 6.73 9.60 3.80
N HIS A 196 6.54 8.30 3.77
CA HIS A 196 5.72 7.52 4.71
C HIS A 196 4.34 8.14 4.91
N THR A 197 3.66 8.32 3.80
CA THR A 197 2.28 8.81 3.73
C THR A 197 1.58 8.10 2.57
N GLY A 198 0.33 7.66 2.78
CA GLY A 198 -0.33 6.69 1.92
C GLY A 198 -0.25 7.00 0.42
N LEU A 199 -0.62 8.20 -0.03
CA LEU A 199 -0.58 8.50 -1.47
C LEU A 199 0.86 8.60 -2.02
N GLU A 200 1.75 9.25 -1.30
CA GLU A 200 3.15 9.44 -1.74
C GLU A 200 3.88 8.11 -1.86
N ASP A 201 3.60 7.16 -0.96
CA ASP A 201 4.21 5.83 -1.01
C ASP A 201 3.65 5.00 -2.17
N THR A 202 2.39 5.18 -2.55
CA THR A 202 1.85 4.54 -3.78
C THR A 202 2.56 4.97 -5.06
N LEU A 203 3.13 6.18 -5.09
CA LEU A 203 3.87 6.65 -6.26
C LEU A 203 5.15 5.84 -6.50
N ILE A 204 5.87 5.50 -5.44
CA ILE A 204 7.07 4.65 -5.57
C ILE A 204 6.71 3.19 -5.80
N GLU A 205 5.67 2.69 -5.17
CA GLU A 205 5.20 1.31 -5.38
C GLU A 205 4.73 1.08 -6.82
N LYS A 206 4.06 2.06 -7.42
CA LYS A 206 3.69 2.07 -8.84
C LYS A 206 4.93 1.96 -9.73
N GLU A 207 6.02 2.67 -9.43
CA GLU A 207 7.27 2.59 -10.20
C GLU A 207 7.89 1.19 -10.08
N ILE A 208 7.87 0.58 -8.88
CA ILE A 208 8.34 -0.80 -8.69
C ILE A 208 7.52 -1.76 -9.55
N MET A 209 6.19 -1.63 -9.52
CA MET A 209 5.28 -2.44 -10.33
C MET A 209 5.60 -2.28 -11.83
N ALA A 210 5.68 -1.05 -12.32
CA ALA A 210 5.93 -0.74 -13.73
C ALA A 210 7.29 -1.26 -14.18
N TYR A 211 8.33 -1.08 -13.36
CA TYR A 211 9.66 -1.62 -13.61
C TYR A 211 9.64 -3.14 -13.77
N CYS A 212 8.95 -3.85 -12.87
CA CYS A 212 8.82 -5.30 -12.93
C CYS A 212 8.12 -5.76 -14.20
N TYR A 213 7.02 -5.10 -14.60
CA TYR A 213 6.33 -5.40 -15.85
C TYR A 213 7.21 -5.17 -17.09
N LYS A 214 8.00 -4.10 -17.11
CA LYS A 214 8.92 -3.76 -18.21
C LYS A 214 10.00 -4.83 -18.44
N GLN A 215 10.32 -5.63 -17.42
CA GLN A 215 11.35 -6.69 -17.56
C GLN A 215 10.84 -7.94 -18.32
N HIS A 216 9.55 -8.06 -18.57
CA HIS A 216 8.93 -9.20 -19.27
C HIS A 216 9.30 -10.60 -18.70
N LYS A 217 9.64 -10.66 -17.40
CA LYS A 217 10.01 -11.90 -16.72
C LYS A 217 8.79 -12.55 -16.08
N LYS A 218 8.84 -13.89 -15.96
CA LYS A 218 7.91 -14.62 -15.11
C LYS A 218 8.09 -14.18 -13.67
N MET A 219 6.99 -13.84 -12.98
CA MET A 219 7.03 -13.35 -11.60
C MET A 219 5.75 -13.72 -10.87
N ARG A 220 5.86 -13.95 -9.58
CA ARG A 220 4.72 -14.03 -8.66
C ARG A 220 4.18 -12.62 -8.46
N ARG A 221 2.88 -12.45 -8.55
CA ARG A 221 2.24 -11.16 -8.29
C ARG A 221 0.97 -11.29 -7.45
N ILE A 222 0.23 -12.38 -7.62
CA ILE A 222 -1.05 -12.60 -6.94
C ILE A 222 -0.78 -13.20 -5.57
N LEU A 223 -1.15 -12.47 -4.51
CA LEU A 223 -1.12 -12.95 -3.14
C LEU A 223 -2.39 -13.76 -2.82
N TYR A 224 -3.56 -13.19 -3.17
CA TYR A 224 -4.86 -13.84 -3.04
C TYR A 224 -5.59 -13.78 -4.37
N LYS A 225 -5.95 -14.94 -4.91
CA LYS A 225 -6.76 -15.02 -6.11
C LYS A 225 -8.17 -15.41 -5.71
N ASN A 226 -9.13 -14.50 -5.99
CA ASN A 226 -10.58 -14.75 -6.02
C ASN A 226 -11.03 -15.88 -5.10
N ASN A 227 -10.71 -15.77 -3.83
CA ASN A 227 -10.95 -16.84 -2.89
C ASN A 227 -12.30 -16.59 -2.20
N LYS A 228 -13.41 -16.72 -2.98
CA LYS A 228 -14.77 -16.69 -2.44
C LYS A 228 -14.87 -17.54 -1.17
N LYS A 229 -14.27 -18.73 -1.20
CA LYS A 229 -14.23 -19.66 -0.09
C LYS A 229 -13.54 -19.06 1.14
N PHE A 230 -12.37 -18.46 0.96
CA PHE A 230 -11.62 -17.82 2.05
C PHE A 230 -12.38 -16.63 2.67
N ILE A 231 -13.13 -15.90 1.85
CA ILE A 231 -13.82 -14.69 2.28
C ILE A 231 -15.20 -15.03 2.89
N TYR A 232 -15.91 -16.05 2.38
CA TYR A 232 -17.23 -16.45 2.87
C TYR A 232 -17.21 -17.39 4.08
N GLU A 233 -16.22 -18.27 4.21
CA GLU A 233 -16.11 -19.18 5.34
C GLU A 233 -15.77 -18.46 6.67
N LYS A 234 -15.44 -17.17 6.62
CA LYS A 234 -15.09 -16.33 7.78
C LYS A 234 -16.07 -15.18 8.04
N ALA A 235 -17.14 -15.08 7.27
CA ALA A 235 -18.27 -14.18 7.53
C ALA A 235 -19.28 -14.86 8.51
#